data_2c1758d92275ace7719e1b5aa8d84f56
#
_entry.id   2c1758d92275ace7719e1b5aa8d84f56
#
_cell.length_a   1.000
_cell.length_b   1.000
_cell.length_c   1.000
_cell.angle_alpha   90.00
_cell.angle_beta   90.00
_cell.angle_gamma   90.00
#
_symmetry.space_group_name_H-M   'P 1'
#
loop_
_entity.id
_entity.type
_entity.pdbx_description
1 polymer ?
#
loop_
_entity_poly.entity_id
_entity_poly.type
_entity_poly.pdbx_seq_one_letter_code
_entity_poly.pdbx_strand_id
1 'polypeptide(L)'
;YYVYGGTLAEHTDRPACEVSITACIKKYDNWPIVVEKTSFELEEGDGLLYAGCEQKHSRPGVYKGEGMAQVFFHYVNKKGPFTHHAYDDFRKKTTLKQSLYDSKILMKNKK
;
A
#
# COMPACT_ATOMS: atom_id res chain seq x y z
N TYR A 1 4.82 7.22 4.24
CA TYR A 1 5.10 7.78 5.57
C TYR A 1 3.92 8.62 6.03
N TYR A 2 3.43 8.34 7.21
CA TYR A 2 2.31 9.10 7.76
C TYR A 2 2.81 10.12 8.75
N VAL A 3 2.23 11.30 8.71
CA VAL A 3 2.53 12.36 9.65
C VAL A 3 1.24 12.78 10.32
N TYR A 4 1.33 13.61 11.29
CA TYR A 4 0.17 14.12 12.01
C TYR A 4 -0.85 14.63 11.01
N GLY A 5 -2.08 14.21 11.17
CA GLY A 5 -3.17 14.60 10.28
C GLY A 5 -3.42 13.63 9.15
N GLY A 6 -2.61 12.58 9.03
CA GLY A 6 -2.78 11.60 7.96
C GLY A 6 -4.08 10.83 8.13
N THR A 7 -4.63 10.38 7.02
CA THR A 7 -5.85 9.58 7.02
C THR A 7 -5.72 8.47 6.00
N LEU A 8 -6.50 7.42 6.18
CA LEU A 8 -6.59 6.37 5.17
C LEU A 8 -8.02 5.85 5.17
N ALA A 9 -8.80 6.35 4.24
CA ALA A 9 -10.21 5.96 4.13
C ALA A 9 -10.35 4.52 3.68
N GLU A 10 -11.47 3.91 4.00
CA GLU A 10 -11.73 2.53 3.62
C GLU A 10 -11.74 2.40 2.10
N HIS A 11 -11.02 1.43 1.59
CA HIS A 11 -10.91 1.21 0.16
C HIS A 11 -10.41 -0.20 -0.13
N THR A 12 -10.46 -0.57 -1.41
CA THR A 12 -9.75 -1.75 -1.90
C THR A 12 -8.72 -1.22 -2.89
N ASP A 13 -7.70 -2.02 -3.14
CA ASP A 13 -6.61 -1.59 -3.99
C ASP A 13 -6.80 -2.01 -5.45
N ARG A 14 -5.92 -1.53 -6.29
CA ARG A 14 -5.95 -1.87 -7.71
C ARG A 14 -5.44 -3.30 -7.93
N PRO A 15 -5.71 -3.91 -9.10
CA PRO A 15 -5.34 -5.31 -9.36
C PRO A 15 -3.89 -5.69 -9.11
N ALA A 16 -2.97 -4.79 -9.26
CA ALA A 16 -1.57 -5.08 -9.00
C ALA A 16 -1.32 -5.43 -7.53
N CYS A 17 -2.28 -5.14 -6.68
CA CYS A 17 -2.18 -5.40 -5.25
C CYS A 17 -3.04 -6.58 -4.82
N GLU A 18 -3.11 -7.60 -5.66
CA GLU A 18 -3.92 -8.77 -5.39
C GLU A 18 -3.56 -9.39 -4.04
N VAL A 19 -2.28 -9.52 -3.77
CA VAL A 19 -1.80 -9.97 -2.48
C VAL A 19 -0.88 -8.89 -1.95
N SER A 20 -1.17 -8.40 -0.79
CA SER A 20 -0.43 -7.28 -0.23
C SER A 20 0.10 -7.58 1.16
N ILE A 21 1.26 -7.03 1.45
CA ILE A 21 1.81 -7.07 2.80
C ILE A 21 2.10 -5.62 3.16
N THR A 22 1.60 -5.18 4.32
CA THR A 22 2.00 -3.91 4.87
C THR A 22 2.87 -4.20 6.08
N ALA A 23 4.01 -3.58 6.15
CA ALA A 23 4.94 -3.82 7.25
C ALA A 23 5.29 -2.51 7.94
N CYS A 24 5.31 -2.56 9.26
CA CYS A 24 5.63 -1.39 10.05
C CYS A 24 7.15 -1.33 10.22
N ILE A 25 7.75 -0.27 9.73
CA ILE A 25 9.20 -0.10 9.84
C ILE A 25 9.52 0.70 11.10
N LYS A 26 8.77 1.75 11.34
CA LYS A 26 8.99 2.62 12.48
C LYS A 26 7.71 3.30 12.85
N LYS A 27 7.41 3.39 14.13
CA LYS A 27 6.26 4.17 14.56
C LYS A 27 6.58 4.88 15.87
N TYR A 28 6.03 6.07 16.01
CA TYR A 28 6.15 6.81 17.24
C TYR A 28 4.86 6.73 18.05
N ASP A 29 3.76 6.39 17.38
CA ASP A 29 2.46 6.26 18.04
C ASP A 29 1.67 5.17 17.38
N ASN A 30 0.72 4.60 18.08
CA ASN A 30 -0.09 3.53 17.55
C ASN A 30 -1.16 4.05 16.61
N TRP A 31 -1.39 3.32 15.54
CA TRP A 31 -2.49 3.63 14.63
C TRP A 31 -2.79 2.35 13.87
N PRO A 32 -3.84 1.65 14.25
CA PRO A 32 -4.08 0.32 13.70
C PRO A 32 -4.52 0.35 12.24
N ILE A 33 -4.32 -0.77 11.57
CA ILE A 33 -4.89 -0.96 10.26
C ILE A 33 -6.08 -1.89 10.44
N VAL A 34 -7.18 -1.57 9.78
CA VAL A 34 -8.40 -2.35 9.86
C VAL A 34 -8.61 -3.03 8.51
N VAL A 35 -8.69 -4.35 8.51
CA VAL A 35 -8.95 -5.09 7.29
C VAL A 35 -10.28 -5.79 7.49
N GLU A 36 -11.23 -5.49 6.63
CA GLU A 36 -12.62 -5.85 6.77
C GLU A 36 -13.09 -5.25 8.09
N LYS A 37 -13.29 -6.04 9.09
CA LYS A 37 -13.76 -5.52 10.37
C LYS A 37 -12.80 -5.84 11.50
N THR A 38 -11.61 -6.31 11.18
CA THR A 38 -10.63 -6.68 12.19
C THR A 38 -9.53 -5.63 12.24
N SER A 39 -9.24 -5.19 13.46
CA SER A 39 -8.23 -4.18 13.67
C SER A 39 -6.92 -4.83 14.08
N PHE A 40 -5.83 -4.40 13.48
CA PHE A 40 -4.50 -4.93 13.77
C PHE A 40 -3.55 -3.80 14.14
N GLU A 41 -2.93 -3.92 15.31
CA GLU A 41 -1.92 -2.95 15.70
C GLU A 41 -0.56 -3.59 15.45
N LEU A 42 0.17 -3.11 14.46
CA LEU A 42 1.46 -3.69 14.11
C LEU A 42 2.57 -3.02 14.89
N GLU A 43 3.45 -3.84 15.45
CA GLU A 43 4.65 -3.31 16.08
C GLU A 43 5.73 -3.18 15.02
N GLU A 44 6.81 -2.48 15.34
CA GLU A 44 7.90 -2.34 14.38
C GLU A 44 8.44 -3.71 14.04
N GLY A 45 8.55 -4.00 12.77
CA GLY A 45 8.99 -5.30 12.29
C GLY A 45 7.85 -6.25 11.94
N ASP A 46 6.62 -5.90 12.32
CA ASP A 46 5.49 -6.76 12.01
C ASP A 46 4.94 -6.47 10.62
N GLY A 47 4.40 -7.50 9.99
CA GLY A 47 3.74 -7.34 8.71
C GLY A 47 2.37 -7.98 8.73
N LEU A 48 1.47 -7.46 7.93
CA LEU A 48 0.13 -8.01 7.77
C LEU A 48 -0.09 -8.37 6.31
N LEU A 49 -0.48 -9.60 6.08
CA LEU A 49 -0.77 -10.10 4.73
C LEU A 49 -2.27 -10.04 4.50
N TYR A 50 -2.69 -9.49 3.41
CA TYR A 50 -4.11 -9.39 3.09
C TYR A 50 -4.34 -9.35 1.58
N ALA A 51 -5.59 -9.61 1.17
CA ALA A 51 -5.94 -9.58 -0.24
C ALA A 51 -6.34 -8.15 -0.60
N GLY A 52 -5.38 -7.38 -1.03
CA GLY A 52 -5.55 -5.93 -1.20
C GLY A 52 -6.68 -5.51 -2.10
N CYS A 53 -6.92 -6.20 -3.19
CA CYS A 53 -7.98 -5.77 -4.10
C CYS A 53 -9.35 -6.39 -3.76
N GLU A 54 -9.43 -7.27 -2.77
CA GLU A 54 -10.70 -7.85 -2.37
C GLU A 54 -11.15 -7.40 -1.00
N GLN A 55 -10.24 -7.19 -0.10
CA GLN A 55 -10.58 -6.85 1.28
C GLN A 55 -10.49 -5.35 1.50
N LYS A 56 -11.56 -4.79 2.02
CA LYS A 56 -11.58 -3.37 2.33
C LYS A 56 -10.69 -3.12 3.51
N HIS A 57 -9.89 -2.11 3.43
CA HIS A 57 -8.98 -1.78 4.52
C HIS A 57 -8.86 -0.27 4.70
N SER A 58 -8.50 0.12 5.91
CA SER A 58 -8.48 1.53 6.31
C SER A 58 -7.67 1.70 7.58
N ARG A 59 -7.48 2.93 7.95
CA ARG A 59 -6.99 3.25 9.29
C ARG A 59 -7.99 4.23 9.89
N PRO A 60 -8.34 4.04 11.17
CA PRO A 60 -9.42 4.83 11.77
C PRO A 60 -9.01 6.27 12.03
N GLY A 61 -9.96 7.15 11.82
CA GLY A 61 -9.78 8.55 12.18
C GLY A 61 -8.58 9.22 11.55
N VAL A 62 -7.90 10.01 12.32
CA VAL A 62 -6.79 10.81 11.87
C VAL A 62 -5.58 10.43 12.70
N TYR A 63 -4.43 10.26 12.03
CA TYR A 63 -3.20 9.94 12.76
C TYR A 63 -2.79 11.16 13.57
N LYS A 64 -2.57 10.95 14.84
CA LYS A 64 -2.23 12.06 15.74
C LYS A 64 -0.82 11.94 16.31
N GLY A 65 -0.02 11.05 15.74
CA GLY A 65 1.33 10.84 16.21
C GLY A 65 2.36 11.62 15.44
N GLU A 66 3.62 11.45 15.83
CA GLU A 66 4.71 12.16 15.21
C GLU A 66 5.13 11.59 13.86
N GLY A 67 4.96 10.31 13.68
CA GLY A 67 5.32 9.72 12.40
C GLY A 67 5.21 8.22 12.40
N MET A 68 4.99 7.65 11.23
CA MET A 68 4.90 6.22 11.07
C MET A 68 5.37 5.87 9.66
N ALA A 69 6.35 4.99 9.57
CA ALA A 69 6.88 4.54 8.30
C ALA A 69 6.42 3.13 8.03
N GLN A 70 5.82 2.91 6.86
CA GLN A 70 5.33 1.62 6.43
C GLN A 70 5.94 1.30 5.08
N VAL A 71 6.09 0.01 4.79
CA VAL A 71 6.47 -0.40 3.46
C VAL A 71 5.42 -1.40 2.99
N PHE A 72 5.13 -1.36 1.70
CA PHE A 72 4.12 -2.21 1.13
C PHE A 72 4.76 -3.10 0.07
N PHE A 73 4.37 -4.38 0.08
CA PHE A 73 4.80 -5.31 -0.94
C PHE A 73 3.54 -5.82 -1.62
N HIS A 74 3.50 -5.77 -2.93
CA HIS A 74 2.31 -6.16 -3.69
C HIS A 74 2.68 -7.26 -4.68
N TYR A 75 1.84 -8.26 -4.74
CA TYR A 75 2.05 -9.40 -5.62
C TYR A 75 0.77 -9.77 -6.33
N VAL A 76 0.90 -10.41 -7.48
CA VAL A 76 -0.24 -10.99 -8.16
C VAL A 76 0.02 -12.47 -8.32
N ASN A 77 -1.06 -13.25 -8.38
CA ASN A 77 -0.93 -14.68 -8.61
C ASN A 77 -0.43 -14.88 -10.04
N LYS A 78 0.69 -15.53 -10.17
CA LYS A 78 1.31 -15.74 -11.46
C LYS A 78 0.40 -16.40 -12.46
N LYS A 79 -0.48 -17.25 -12.02
CA LYS A 79 -1.42 -17.95 -12.89
C LYS A 79 -2.86 -17.43 -12.74
N GLY A 80 -3.03 -16.30 -12.13
CA GLY A 80 -4.35 -15.74 -11.89
C GLY A 80 -4.75 -14.69 -12.89
N PRO A 81 -5.94 -14.12 -12.71
CA PRO A 81 -6.50 -13.16 -13.67
C PRO A 81 -5.79 -11.81 -13.72
N PHE A 82 -4.98 -11.48 -12.73
CA PHE A 82 -4.34 -10.17 -12.69
C PHE A 82 -2.86 -10.19 -13.05
N THR A 83 -2.42 -11.28 -13.67
CA THR A 83 -0.99 -11.41 -14.01
C THR A 83 -0.48 -10.21 -14.81
N HIS A 84 -1.27 -9.72 -15.72
CA HIS A 84 -0.83 -8.62 -16.57
C HIS A 84 -0.75 -7.29 -15.81
N HIS A 85 -1.16 -7.27 -14.55
CA HIS A 85 -1.03 -6.07 -13.73
C HIS A 85 0.17 -6.18 -12.78
N ALA A 86 0.98 -7.21 -12.90
CA ALA A 86 2.11 -7.43 -12.00
C ALA A 86 3.00 -6.21 -11.88
N TYR A 87 3.20 -5.52 -12.98
CA TYR A 87 3.97 -4.30 -12.96
C TYR A 87 3.07 -3.22 -13.56
N ASP A 88 2.73 -2.24 -12.78
CA ASP A 88 1.90 -1.16 -13.28
C ASP A 88 2.64 -0.48 -14.43
N ASP A 89 1.94 -0.29 -15.51
CA ASP A 89 2.55 0.33 -16.67
C ASP A 89 2.12 1.79 -16.73
N PHE A 90 2.92 2.64 -16.16
CA PHE A 90 2.61 4.05 -16.09
C PHE A 90 2.49 4.69 -17.46
N ARG A 91 3.11 4.09 -18.44
CA ARG A 91 3.05 4.64 -19.78
C ARG A 91 1.67 4.52 -20.37
N LYS A 92 0.88 3.59 -19.87
CA LYS A 92 -0.46 3.43 -20.37
C LYS A 92 -1.44 4.35 -19.71
N LYS A 93 -1.09 4.81 -18.52
CA LYS A 93 -2.00 5.62 -17.75
C LYS A 93 -1.78 7.09 -17.91
N THR A 94 -0.62 7.46 -18.36
CA THR A 94 -0.26 8.85 -18.36
C THR A 94 0.23 9.21 -19.72
N THR A 95 0.43 10.46 -19.91
CA THR A 95 1.00 10.90 -21.16
C THR A 95 2.41 10.50 -21.06
N LEU A 96 3.07 10.52 -22.13
CA LEU A 96 4.41 10.12 -22.18
C LEU A 96 5.31 10.83 -21.25
N LYS A 97 5.16 12.07 -21.11
CA LYS A 97 6.05 12.80 -20.26
C LYS A 97 5.87 12.38 -18.83
N GLN A 98 4.69 12.04 -18.49
CA GLN A 98 4.43 11.63 -17.16
C GLN A 98 5.14 10.33 -16.90
N SER A 99 5.09 9.44 -17.83
CA SER A 99 5.71 8.18 -17.58
C SER A 99 7.19 8.27 -17.48
N LEU A 100 7.80 9.22 -18.13
CA LEU A 100 9.18 9.39 -17.98
C LEU A 100 9.55 9.74 -16.61
N TYR A 101 8.80 10.58 -16.04
CA TYR A 101 9.03 10.98 -14.71
C TYR A 101 8.93 9.81 -13.80
N ASP A 102 7.88 9.04 -13.97
CA ASP A 102 7.68 7.91 -13.16
C ASP A 102 8.80 6.93 -13.25
N SER A 103 9.29 6.68 -14.39
CA SER A 103 10.31 5.69 -14.51
C SER A 103 11.58 6.11 -13.82
N LYS A 104 11.83 7.37 -13.75
CA LYS A 104 12.98 7.77 -13.06
C LYS A 104 12.84 7.66 -11.59
N ILE A 105 11.67 7.88 -11.14
CA ILE A 105 11.43 7.80 -9.76
C ILE A 105 11.43 6.41 -9.33
N LEU A 106 10.79 5.61 -10.09
CA LEU A 106 10.56 4.34 -9.66
C LEU A 106 11.56 3.42 -9.92
N MET A 107 12.14 3.77 -10.80
CA MET A 107 13.03 2.87 -11.05
C MET A 107 13.84 2.88 -10.13
N LYS A 108 13.04 3.29 -9.84
CA LYS A 108 13.05 3.15 -9.03
C LYS A 108 12.38 2.51 -8.18
N ASN A 109 11.87 2.28 -8.32
CA ASN A 109 10.99 1.67 -7.65
C ASN A 109 10.38 0.80 -7.93
N LYS A 110 10.36 0.47 -8.74
CA LYS A 110 9.95 -0.02 -9.09
C LYS A 110 10.16 -0.44 -9.03
N LYS A 111 10.37 -0.49 -9.32
CA LYS A 111 10.38 -0.63 -9.30
C LYS A 111 10.69 -0.74 -9.02
#